data_a07b7c1af51126a5be136d19bceaaa44
#
_entry.id   a07b7c1af51126a5be136d19bceaaa44
#
_cell.length_a   1.000
_cell.length_b   1.000
_cell.length_c   1.000
_cell.angle_alpha   90.00
_cell.angle_beta   90.00
_cell.angle_gamma   90.00
#
_symmetry.space_group_name_H-M   'P 1'
#
loop_
_entity.id
_entity.type
_entity.pdbx_description
1 polymer ?
#
loop_
_entity_poly.entity_id
_entity_poly.type
_entity_poly.pdbx_seq_one_letter_code
_entity_poly.pdbx_strand_id
1 'polypeptide(L)'
;MILTIVFIAVTFLVVVGVMLAYWPKGVSVNENDQIQLGTYIGKPQLIPVDEITITEMPEGLLNHLIRTNGMSLGKINYGHFKNTKTGQKMFLYLTGKESRICFTYNGELYVVDDWRQ
;
A
#
# COMPACT_ATOMS: atom_id res chain seq x y z
N MET A 1 -36.10 -17.90 2.34
CA MET A 1 -35.79 -16.99 1.23
C MET A 1 -35.34 -15.63 1.74
N ILE A 2 -36.05 -15.00 2.67
CA ILE A 2 -35.64 -13.70 3.23
C ILE A 2 -34.31 -13.80 3.96
N LEU A 3 -34.09 -14.87 4.74
CA LEU A 3 -32.82 -15.09 5.46
C LEU A 3 -31.63 -15.23 4.49
N THR A 4 -31.85 -15.88 3.34
CA THR A 4 -30.81 -16.04 2.32
C THR A 4 -30.43 -14.69 1.71
N ILE A 5 -31.41 -13.84 1.41
CA ILE A 5 -31.20 -12.50 0.86
C ILE A 5 -30.45 -11.63 1.87
N VAL A 6 -30.84 -11.66 3.15
CA VAL A 6 -30.15 -10.91 4.22
C VAL A 6 -28.70 -11.38 4.37
N PHE A 7 -28.48 -12.69 4.34
CA PHE A 7 -27.14 -13.27 4.43
C PHE A 7 -26.25 -12.80 3.26
N ILE A 8 -26.75 -12.82 2.04
CA ILE A 8 -26.03 -12.35 0.86
C ILE A 8 -25.71 -10.86 0.98
N ALA A 9 -26.67 -10.05 1.42
CA ALA A 9 -26.48 -8.61 1.59
C ALA A 9 -25.41 -8.31 2.65
N VAL A 10 -25.46 -8.99 3.79
CA VAL A 10 -24.47 -8.81 4.86
C VAL A 10 -23.07 -9.24 4.38
N THR A 11 -22.98 -10.39 3.70
CA THR A 11 -21.71 -10.87 3.16
C THR A 11 -21.13 -9.87 2.15
N PHE A 12 -21.97 -9.31 1.27
CA PHE A 12 -21.56 -8.30 0.30
C PHE A 12 -21.01 -7.05 1.01
N LEU A 13 -21.71 -6.56 2.03
CA LEU A 13 -21.27 -5.40 2.80
C LEU A 13 -19.93 -5.64 3.50
N VAL A 14 -19.72 -6.83 4.07
CA VAL A 14 -18.47 -7.20 4.71
C VAL A 14 -17.34 -7.22 3.70
N VAL A 15 -17.55 -7.82 2.53
CA VAL A 15 -16.54 -7.89 1.46
C VAL A 15 -16.17 -6.48 0.99
N VAL A 16 -17.16 -5.62 0.74
CA VAL A 16 -16.91 -4.24 0.33
C VAL A 16 -16.15 -3.48 1.41
N GLY A 17 -16.53 -3.64 2.69
CA GLY A 17 -15.83 -3.01 3.80
C GLY A 17 -14.38 -3.43 3.90
N VAL A 18 -14.09 -4.73 3.75
CA VAL A 18 -12.72 -5.24 3.75
C VAL A 18 -11.93 -4.68 2.57
N MET A 19 -12.51 -4.64 1.38
CA MET A 19 -11.85 -4.08 0.22
C MET A 19 -11.49 -2.60 0.43
N LEU A 20 -12.42 -1.80 0.99
CA LEU A 20 -12.18 -0.39 1.25
C LEU A 20 -11.11 -0.18 2.33
N ALA A 21 -11.01 -1.09 3.30
CA ALA A 21 -9.98 -1.03 4.34
C ALA A 21 -8.57 -1.24 3.80
N TYR A 22 -8.43 -1.96 2.68
CA TYR A 22 -7.14 -2.25 2.05
C TYR A 22 -6.92 -1.51 0.73
N TRP A 23 -7.91 -0.75 0.25
CA TRP A 23 -7.78 -0.04 -1.02
C TRP A 23 -7.06 1.29 -0.81
N PRO A 24 -5.89 1.50 -1.44
CA PRO A 24 -5.14 2.73 -1.24
C PRO A 24 -5.83 3.93 -1.89
N LYS A 25 -5.89 5.03 -1.14
CA LYS A 25 -6.48 6.30 -1.63
C LYS A 25 -5.52 7.10 -2.50
N GLY A 26 -4.23 6.93 -2.31
CA GLY A 26 -3.20 7.72 -2.94
C GLY A 26 -2.26 8.34 -1.91
N VAL A 27 -1.07 8.70 -2.37
CA VAL A 27 -0.03 9.27 -1.52
C VAL A 27 -0.16 10.79 -1.53
N SER A 28 -0.11 11.40 -0.36
CA SER A 28 -0.12 12.85 -0.21
C SER A 28 0.79 13.27 0.93
N VAL A 29 1.13 14.55 0.97
CA VAL A 29 1.89 15.13 2.07
C VAL A 29 1.00 16.15 2.76
N ASN A 30 0.86 16.06 4.09
CA ASN A 30 0.00 16.95 4.85
C ASN A 30 0.73 18.24 5.25
N GLU A 31 0.04 19.11 5.98
CA GLU A 31 0.58 20.41 6.42
C GLU A 31 1.78 20.27 7.37
N ASN A 32 1.93 19.13 8.03
CA ASN A 32 3.01 18.86 8.97
C ASN A 32 4.20 18.16 8.32
N ASP A 33 4.31 18.18 6.99
CA ASP A 33 5.35 17.49 6.22
C ASP A 33 5.42 16.00 6.54
N GLN A 34 4.25 15.36 6.60
CA GLN A 34 4.12 13.92 6.78
C GLN A 34 3.52 13.29 5.53
N ILE A 35 4.15 12.22 5.06
CA ILE A 35 3.61 11.42 3.96
C ILE A 35 2.42 10.63 4.50
N GLN A 36 1.28 10.75 3.85
CA GLN A 36 0.06 10.02 4.22
C GLN A 36 -0.15 8.84 3.28
N LEU A 37 -0.14 7.64 3.84
CA LEU A 37 -0.44 6.40 3.13
C LEU A 37 -1.76 5.86 3.68
N GLY A 38 -2.87 6.32 3.10
CA GLY A 38 -4.19 6.00 3.61
C GLY A 38 -4.98 5.05 2.73
N THR A 39 -5.99 4.43 3.34
CA THR A 39 -7.00 3.63 2.67
C THR A 39 -8.35 4.33 2.84
N TYR A 40 -9.39 3.83 2.15
CA TYR A 40 -10.72 4.44 2.25
C TYR A 40 -11.33 4.30 3.65
N ILE A 41 -10.95 3.24 4.39
CA ILE A 41 -11.41 3.01 5.76
C ILE A 41 -10.17 2.86 6.65
N GLY A 42 -10.19 3.52 7.79
CA GLY A 42 -9.11 3.44 8.77
C GLY A 42 -8.24 4.70 8.79
N LYS A 43 -7.29 4.70 9.71
CA LYS A 43 -6.35 5.82 9.86
C LYS A 43 -5.20 5.69 8.88
N PRO A 44 -4.76 6.79 8.26
CA PRO A 44 -3.59 6.74 7.38
C PRO A 44 -2.31 6.48 8.18
N GLN A 45 -1.34 5.83 7.56
CA GLN A 45 0.01 5.77 8.08
C GLN A 45 0.69 7.10 7.79
N LEU A 46 1.33 7.70 8.80
CA LEU A 46 2.00 8.97 8.68
C LEU A 46 3.50 8.77 8.82
N ILE A 47 4.25 9.26 7.85
CA ILE A 47 5.71 9.13 7.82
C ILE A 47 6.31 10.52 7.65
N PRO A 48 7.12 11.02 8.62
CA PRO A 48 7.75 12.33 8.48
C PRO A 48 8.71 12.39 7.28
N VAL A 49 8.56 13.40 6.44
CA VAL A 49 9.40 13.55 5.23
C VAL A 49 10.87 13.74 5.58
N ASP A 50 11.17 14.40 6.68
CA ASP A 50 12.56 14.68 7.11
C ASP A 50 13.25 13.47 7.74
N GLU A 51 12.52 12.38 8.03
CA GLU A 51 13.08 11.18 8.63
C GLU A 51 13.31 10.05 7.62
N ILE A 52 12.93 10.25 6.37
CA ILE A 52 13.13 9.22 5.33
C ILE A 52 14.46 9.45 4.61
N THR A 53 15.01 8.37 4.05
CA THR A 53 16.15 8.43 3.15
C THR A 53 15.70 7.90 1.78
N ILE A 54 15.64 8.81 0.80
CA ILE A 54 15.26 8.42 -0.57
C ILE A 54 16.42 7.66 -1.19
N THR A 55 16.14 6.50 -1.74
CA THR A 55 17.14 5.64 -2.37
C THR A 55 16.75 5.35 -3.80
N GLU A 56 17.73 4.98 -4.61
CA GLU A 56 17.45 4.47 -5.95
C GLU A 56 16.81 3.08 -5.81
N MET A 57 15.75 2.85 -6.59
CA MET A 57 15.10 1.54 -6.56
C MET A 57 15.98 0.52 -7.28
N PRO A 58 16.39 -0.57 -6.59
CA PRO A 58 17.21 -1.61 -7.21
C PRO A 58 16.50 -2.22 -8.42
N GLU A 59 17.27 -2.52 -9.46
CA GLU A 59 16.72 -3.18 -10.64
C GLU A 59 16.12 -4.53 -10.28
N GLY A 60 14.92 -4.78 -10.77
CA GLY A 60 14.22 -6.04 -10.51
C GLY A 60 13.62 -6.15 -9.12
N LEU A 61 13.64 -5.08 -8.30
CA LEU A 61 13.09 -5.12 -6.93
C LEU A 61 11.63 -5.58 -6.89
N LEU A 62 10.82 -5.13 -7.84
CA LEU A 62 9.41 -5.44 -7.89
C LEU A 62 9.09 -6.72 -8.68
N ASN A 63 10.11 -7.43 -9.13
CA ASN A 63 9.94 -8.73 -9.77
C ASN A 63 9.99 -9.84 -8.72
N HIS A 64 9.32 -10.97 -8.99
CA HIS A 64 9.34 -12.13 -8.10
C HIS A 64 8.87 -11.82 -6.68
N LEU A 65 7.81 -11.03 -6.56
CA LEU A 65 7.24 -10.67 -5.27
C LEU A 65 6.25 -11.73 -4.79
N ILE A 66 6.25 -11.97 -3.47
CA ILE A 66 5.16 -12.63 -2.79
C ILE A 66 4.56 -11.67 -1.78
N ARG A 67 3.25 -11.72 -1.65
CA ARG A 67 2.52 -10.92 -0.66
C ARG A 67 2.55 -11.65 0.67
N THR A 68 3.07 -10.98 1.70
CA THR A 68 3.07 -11.53 3.06
C THR A 68 1.89 -11.00 3.88
N ASN A 69 1.44 -9.77 3.61
CA ASN A 69 0.25 -9.20 4.26
C ASN A 69 -0.19 -7.98 3.45
N GLY A 70 -1.44 -7.97 2.98
CA GLY A 70 -1.97 -6.84 2.24
C GLY A 70 -2.78 -7.25 1.03
N MET A 71 -2.85 -6.36 0.04
CA MET A 71 -3.64 -6.55 -1.16
C MET A 71 -2.79 -6.37 -2.42
N SER A 72 -3.00 -7.25 -3.40
CA SER A 72 -2.43 -7.10 -4.74
C SER A 72 -3.53 -7.36 -5.76
N LEU A 73 -3.86 -6.35 -6.56
CA LEU A 73 -4.90 -6.43 -7.58
C LEU A 73 -4.46 -5.65 -8.80
N GLY A 74 -3.93 -6.34 -9.81
CA GLY A 74 -3.38 -5.70 -10.99
C GLY A 74 -2.20 -4.79 -10.63
N LYS A 75 -2.31 -3.51 -10.97
CA LYS A 75 -1.28 -2.50 -10.67
C LYS A 75 -1.38 -1.93 -9.26
N ILE A 76 -2.42 -2.28 -8.53
CA ILE A 76 -2.63 -1.79 -7.16
C ILE A 76 -2.00 -2.77 -6.20
N ASN A 77 -1.05 -2.29 -5.39
CA ASN A 77 -0.35 -3.09 -4.39
C ASN A 77 -0.27 -2.30 -3.09
N TYR A 78 -0.77 -2.90 -2.02
CA TYR A 78 -0.78 -2.28 -0.70
C TYR A 78 -0.44 -3.31 0.35
N GLY A 79 0.59 -3.04 1.14
CA GLY A 79 0.95 -3.87 2.27
C GLY A 79 2.38 -4.39 2.21
N HIS A 80 2.62 -5.50 2.90
CA HIS A 80 3.95 -6.08 3.03
C HIS A 80 4.20 -7.14 1.96
N PHE A 81 5.33 -7.03 1.32
CA PHE A 81 5.77 -7.93 0.25
C PHE A 81 7.22 -8.36 0.49
N LYS A 82 7.62 -9.41 -0.17
CA LYS A 82 8.99 -9.91 -0.11
C LYS A 82 9.44 -10.32 -1.51
N ASN A 83 10.65 -9.91 -1.88
CA ASN A 83 11.29 -10.38 -3.11
C ASN A 83 11.84 -11.77 -2.85
N THR A 84 11.38 -12.76 -3.63
CA THR A 84 11.75 -14.15 -3.40
C THR A 84 13.17 -14.47 -3.83
N LYS A 85 13.79 -13.67 -4.69
CA LYS A 85 15.17 -13.86 -5.12
C LYS A 85 16.18 -13.31 -4.14
N THR A 86 15.91 -12.13 -3.60
CA THR A 86 16.88 -11.43 -2.73
C THR A 86 16.54 -11.55 -1.26
N GLY A 87 15.32 -11.96 -0.93
CA GLY A 87 14.83 -11.96 0.44
C GLY A 87 14.46 -10.59 0.98
N GLN A 88 14.56 -9.54 0.17
CA GLN A 88 14.27 -8.18 0.61
C GLN A 88 12.79 -8.01 0.95
N LYS A 89 12.51 -7.58 2.18
CA LYS A 89 11.16 -7.23 2.62
C LYS A 89 10.91 -5.76 2.34
N MET A 90 9.66 -5.43 1.97
CA MET A 90 9.30 -4.07 1.65
C MET A 90 7.83 -3.82 1.91
N PHE A 91 7.49 -2.55 2.09
CA PHE A 91 6.11 -2.08 2.14
C PHE A 91 5.80 -1.40 0.81
N LEU A 92 4.74 -1.86 0.13
CA LEU A 92 4.31 -1.28 -1.13
C LEU A 92 3.03 -0.48 -0.92
N TYR A 93 2.97 0.70 -1.54
CA TYR A 93 1.77 1.52 -1.61
C TYR A 93 1.69 2.10 -3.02
N LEU A 94 1.12 1.32 -3.94
CA LEU A 94 1.08 1.63 -5.37
C LEU A 94 -0.36 1.61 -5.85
N THR A 95 -0.79 2.70 -6.48
CA THR A 95 -2.16 2.86 -6.98
C THR A 95 -2.26 2.74 -8.49
N GLY A 96 -1.19 2.32 -9.16
CA GLY A 96 -1.16 2.16 -10.61
C GLY A 96 -0.50 3.30 -11.37
N LYS A 97 0.06 4.30 -10.67
CA LYS A 97 0.83 5.38 -11.28
C LYS A 97 2.16 4.87 -11.79
N GLU A 98 2.66 5.47 -12.86
CA GLU A 98 3.95 5.06 -13.45
C GLU A 98 5.13 5.51 -12.61
N SER A 99 5.05 6.70 -12.04
CA SER A 99 6.14 7.25 -11.23
C SER A 99 6.08 6.71 -9.81
N ARG A 100 7.20 6.15 -9.36
CA ARG A 100 7.35 5.53 -8.04
C ARG A 100 8.58 6.07 -7.37
N ILE A 101 8.56 6.08 -6.04
CA ILE A 101 9.70 6.49 -5.24
C ILE A 101 10.01 5.41 -4.21
N CYS A 102 11.30 5.16 -4.00
CA CYS A 102 11.80 4.19 -3.04
C CYS A 102 12.52 4.93 -1.93
N PHE A 103 12.18 4.62 -0.69
CA PHE A 103 12.84 5.22 0.47
C PHE A 103 12.92 4.24 1.63
N THR A 104 13.78 4.55 2.59
CA THR A 104 13.86 3.82 3.84
C THR A 104 13.39 4.70 5.00
N TYR A 105 12.69 4.07 5.95
CA TYR A 105 12.21 4.71 7.16
C TYR A 105 12.21 3.67 8.28
N ASN A 106 12.85 3.98 9.40
CA ASN A 106 13.00 3.05 10.54
C ASN A 106 13.56 1.68 10.14
N GLY A 107 14.49 1.66 9.19
CA GLY A 107 15.11 0.42 8.73
C GLY A 107 14.24 -0.40 7.79
N GLU A 108 13.07 0.07 7.42
CA GLU A 108 12.16 -0.60 6.52
C GLU A 108 12.16 0.06 5.14
N LEU A 109 12.09 -0.77 4.09
CA LEU A 109 12.07 -0.29 2.70
C LEU A 109 10.62 -0.05 2.26
N TYR A 110 10.37 1.12 1.68
CA TYR A 110 9.07 1.50 1.14
C TYR A 110 9.19 1.80 -0.35
N VAL A 111 8.20 1.35 -1.13
CA VAL A 111 8.03 1.73 -2.52
C VAL A 111 6.60 2.25 -2.67
N VAL A 112 6.47 3.52 -2.98
CA VAL A 112 5.16 4.19 -3.03
C VAL A 112 5.05 5.00 -4.32
N ASP A 113 3.83 5.45 -4.63
CA ASP A 113 3.64 6.41 -5.72
C ASP A 113 4.44 7.69 -5.42
N ASP A 114 5.02 8.29 -6.44
CA ASP A 114 5.79 9.53 -6.27
C ASP A 114 4.83 10.68 -5.99
N TRP A 115 4.91 11.23 -4.78
CA TRP A 115 4.05 12.34 -4.34
C TRP A 115 4.59 13.71 -4.78
N ARG A 116 5.79 13.76 -5.33
CA ARG A 116 6.45 15.02 -5.72
C ARG A 116 5.97 15.54 -7.08
N GLN A 117 5.17 14.76 -7.76
CA GLN A 117 4.63 15.12 -9.08
C GLN A 117 3.20 15.63 -8.99
#